data_6624523e351845c72cc64174cb34320e
#
_entry.id   6624523e351845c72cc64174cb34320e
#
_cell.length_a   1.000
_cell.length_b   1.000
_cell.length_c   1.000
_cell.angle_alpha   90.00
_cell.angle_beta   90.00
_cell.angle_gamma   90.00
#
_symmetry.space_group_name_H-M   'P 1'
#
loop_
_entity.id
_entity.type
_entity.pdbx_description
1 polymer ?
#
loop_
_entity_poly.entity_id
_entity_poly.type
_entity_poly.pdbx_seq_one_letter_code
_entity_poly.pdbx_strand_id
1 'polypeptide(L)'
;MADKNIYDEKYDRKDYYWGKIPSKICHRVLELLPPEKDITLLDIGCGEGRNAVFFARNGYLVTAFDLSPTAVEKTKRMASETGVTIDVFQADVKEYRLDWKYDILFSTGVLHFIPPELREEIFENYKTNTSKNGLNVFTVFVHKPFIEKAPDPDPDTQKYKSGELFTYYHDWKMEHCNEEIFDCMSSGIPHKHAVNRIIARKIL
;
A
#
# COMPACT_ATOMS: atom_id res chain seq x y z
N MET A 1 13.18 -7.76 -23.98
CA MET A 1 11.75 -7.74 -23.62
C MET A 1 11.76 -7.66 -22.11
N ALA A 2 11.16 -6.65 -21.51
CA ALA A 2 11.06 -6.57 -20.04
C ALA A 2 10.24 -7.79 -19.60
N ASP A 3 10.72 -8.54 -18.59
CA ASP A 3 10.00 -9.65 -18.01
C ASP A 3 8.65 -9.12 -17.53
N LYS A 4 7.58 -9.74 -18.03
CA LYS A 4 6.19 -9.33 -17.73
C LYS A 4 5.97 -9.60 -16.23
N ASN A 5 5.65 -8.58 -15.46
CA ASN A 5 5.33 -8.72 -14.05
C ASN A 5 4.09 -9.62 -13.90
N ILE A 6 4.12 -10.55 -12.96
CA ILE A 6 2.99 -11.47 -12.67
C ILE A 6 1.67 -10.72 -12.44
N TYR A 7 1.71 -9.48 -11.95
CA TYR A 7 0.53 -8.64 -11.75
C TYR A 7 -0.04 -8.08 -13.06
N ASP A 8 0.77 -7.89 -14.12
CA ASP A 8 0.24 -7.51 -15.42
C ASP A 8 -0.71 -8.56 -15.98
N GLU A 9 -0.40 -9.85 -15.77
CA GLU A 9 -1.27 -10.95 -16.16
C GLU A 9 -2.54 -11.00 -15.29
N LYS A 10 -2.42 -10.80 -13.97
CA LYS A 10 -3.55 -10.77 -13.05
C LYS A 10 -4.49 -9.60 -13.34
N TYR A 11 -3.96 -8.47 -13.81
CA TYR A 11 -4.71 -7.26 -14.14
C TYR A 11 -5.20 -7.23 -15.60
N ASP A 12 -4.70 -8.09 -16.50
CA ASP A 12 -5.15 -8.19 -17.90
C ASP A 12 -6.55 -8.86 -18.01
N ARG A 13 -7.55 -8.17 -17.49
CA ARG A 13 -8.95 -8.57 -17.45
C ARG A 13 -9.86 -7.34 -17.46
N LYS A 14 -11.13 -7.50 -17.90
CA LYS A 14 -12.09 -6.38 -17.97
C LYS A 14 -12.48 -5.85 -16.59
N ASP A 15 -12.72 -6.74 -15.65
CA ASP A 15 -13.08 -6.44 -14.25
C ASP A 15 -11.84 -6.11 -13.41
N TYR A 16 -12.06 -5.69 -12.18
CA TYR A 16 -11.00 -5.38 -11.22
C TYR A 16 -10.68 -6.61 -10.37
N TYR A 17 -9.45 -7.10 -10.47
CA TYR A 17 -9.00 -8.30 -9.73
C TYR A 17 -9.22 -8.18 -8.22
N TRP A 18 -8.89 -7.02 -7.65
CA TRP A 18 -9.08 -6.74 -6.22
C TRP A 18 -10.46 -6.14 -5.91
N GLY A 19 -11.35 -5.98 -6.90
CA GLY A 19 -12.63 -5.29 -6.76
C GLY A 19 -12.49 -3.78 -6.54
N LYS A 20 -13.62 -3.13 -6.23
CA LYS A 20 -13.69 -1.66 -6.05
C LYS A 20 -13.87 -1.23 -4.58
N ILE A 21 -13.99 -2.20 -3.65
CA ILE A 21 -14.19 -1.89 -2.22
C ILE A 21 -12.85 -1.53 -1.59
N PRO A 22 -12.71 -0.37 -0.94
CA PRO A 22 -11.47 0.03 -0.29
C PRO A 22 -11.12 -0.86 0.89
N SER A 23 -9.86 -0.92 1.25
CA SER A 23 -9.39 -1.58 2.45
C SER A 23 -10.01 -0.94 3.70
N LYS A 24 -10.39 -1.74 4.69
CA LYS A 24 -11.02 -1.22 5.93
C LYS A 24 -10.18 -0.16 6.64
N ILE A 25 -8.85 -0.25 6.55
CA ILE A 25 -7.93 0.72 7.17
C ILE A 25 -8.08 2.13 6.59
N CYS A 26 -8.61 2.29 5.35
CA CYS A 26 -8.87 3.60 4.76
C CYS A 26 -9.85 4.43 5.59
N HIS A 27 -10.88 3.81 6.18
CA HIS A 27 -11.84 4.50 7.04
C HIS A 27 -11.18 5.02 8.32
N ARG A 28 -10.20 4.28 8.85
CA ARG A 28 -9.45 4.74 10.03
C ARG A 28 -8.58 5.96 9.73
N VAL A 29 -8.07 6.07 8.50
CA VAL A 29 -7.34 7.27 8.05
C VAL A 29 -8.26 8.50 8.06
N LEU A 30 -9.50 8.37 7.54
CA LEU A 30 -10.48 9.47 7.57
C LEU A 30 -10.76 9.99 8.99
N GLU A 31 -10.79 9.07 9.98
CA GLU A 31 -11.02 9.45 11.38
C GLU A 31 -9.81 10.17 12.01
N LEU A 32 -8.59 9.73 11.68
CA LEU A 32 -7.35 10.22 12.29
C LEU A 32 -6.81 11.50 11.65
N LEU A 33 -7.00 11.64 10.34
CA LEU A 33 -6.58 12.83 9.58
C LEU A 33 -7.65 13.12 8.52
N PRO A 34 -8.80 13.75 8.93
CA PRO A 34 -9.88 14.08 8.01
C PRO A 34 -9.40 14.92 6.84
N PRO A 35 -10.04 14.83 5.65
CA PRO A 35 -9.66 15.58 4.46
C PRO A 35 -10.09 17.06 4.61
N GLU A 36 -9.35 17.77 5.44
CA GLU A 36 -9.38 19.23 5.46
C GLU A 36 -8.69 19.76 4.20
N LYS A 37 -8.57 21.06 4.07
CA LYS A 37 -8.01 21.67 2.88
C LYS A 37 -6.59 21.15 2.59
N ASP A 38 -6.39 20.68 1.35
CA ASP A 38 -5.10 20.37 0.74
C ASP A 38 -4.28 19.23 1.40
N ILE A 39 -4.92 18.26 2.05
CA ILE A 39 -4.23 17.06 2.57
C ILE A 39 -3.75 16.19 1.40
N THR A 40 -2.44 16.03 1.30
CA THR A 40 -1.78 15.22 0.27
C THR A 40 -1.60 13.76 0.70
N LEU A 41 -1.88 12.82 -0.21
CA LEU A 41 -1.73 11.39 0.04
C LEU A 41 -1.00 10.71 -1.12
N LEU A 42 -0.01 9.88 -0.80
CA LEU A 42 0.62 8.97 -1.76
C LEU A 42 0.17 7.54 -1.49
N ASP A 43 -0.45 6.89 -2.49
CA ASP A 43 -0.78 5.45 -2.48
C ASP A 43 0.33 4.67 -3.18
N ILE A 44 1.18 4.02 -2.38
CA ILE A 44 2.38 3.28 -2.80
C ILE A 44 1.99 1.86 -3.21
N GLY A 45 2.11 1.54 -4.51
CA GLY A 45 1.64 0.29 -5.08
C GLY A 45 0.12 0.20 -5.08
N CYS A 46 -0.50 1.16 -5.76
CA CYS A 46 -1.95 1.38 -5.72
C CYS A 46 -2.78 0.25 -6.38
N GLY A 47 -2.12 -0.65 -7.11
CA GLY A 47 -2.81 -1.67 -7.92
C GLY A 47 -3.80 -1.04 -8.89
N GLU A 48 -5.03 -1.53 -8.90
CA GLU A 48 -6.09 -1.04 -9.78
C GLU A 48 -6.85 0.18 -9.20
N GLY A 49 -6.34 0.81 -8.12
CA GLY A 49 -6.77 2.14 -7.65
C GLY A 49 -7.90 2.17 -6.63
N ARG A 50 -8.38 1.04 -6.10
CA ARG A 50 -9.55 1.03 -5.19
C ARG A 50 -9.39 1.92 -3.94
N ASN A 51 -8.18 1.99 -3.36
CA ASN A 51 -7.88 2.82 -2.19
C ASN A 51 -7.63 4.27 -2.62
N ALA A 52 -6.81 4.49 -3.65
CA ALA A 52 -6.52 5.81 -4.21
C ALA A 52 -7.81 6.57 -4.60
N VAL A 53 -8.72 5.91 -5.32
CA VAL A 53 -10.02 6.47 -5.72
C VAL A 53 -10.91 6.74 -4.50
N PHE A 54 -10.91 5.85 -3.50
CA PHE A 54 -11.63 6.09 -2.26
C PHE A 54 -11.16 7.38 -1.58
N PHE A 55 -9.84 7.58 -1.42
CA PHE A 55 -9.30 8.79 -0.82
C PHE A 55 -9.60 10.04 -1.64
N ALA A 56 -9.43 9.99 -2.96
CA ALA A 56 -9.74 11.13 -3.83
C ALA A 56 -11.23 11.54 -3.76
N ARG A 57 -12.15 10.55 -3.70
CA ARG A 57 -13.59 10.80 -3.49
C ARG A 57 -13.92 11.44 -2.15
N ASN A 58 -13.09 11.24 -1.15
CA ASN A 58 -13.23 11.84 0.17
C ASN A 58 -12.51 13.19 0.30
N GLY A 59 -11.89 13.73 -0.77
CA GLY A 59 -11.35 15.08 -0.80
C GLY A 59 -9.84 15.19 -0.56
N TYR A 60 -9.11 14.07 -0.51
CA TYR A 60 -7.64 14.11 -0.47
C TYR A 60 -7.05 14.42 -1.85
N LEU A 61 -5.91 15.10 -1.87
CA LEU A 61 -5.08 15.27 -3.06
C LEU A 61 -4.22 14.02 -3.22
N VAL A 62 -4.61 13.14 -4.14
CA VAL A 62 -4.01 11.82 -4.25
C VAL A 62 -3.02 11.74 -5.41
N THR A 63 -1.80 11.32 -5.07
CA THR A 63 -0.80 10.77 -5.99
C THR A 63 -0.72 9.27 -5.77
N ALA A 64 -0.48 8.49 -6.82
CA ALA A 64 -0.38 7.04 -6.72
C ALA A 64 0.63 6.48 -7.71
N PHE A 65 1.26 5.36 -7.38
CA PHE A 65 2.06 4.63 -8.35
C PHE A 65 1.93 3.11 -8.20
N ASP A 66 2.20 2.40 -9.28
CA ASP A 66 2.32 0.94 -9.29
C ASP A 66 3.39 0.51 -10.30
N LEU A 67 3.98 -0.65 -10.11
CA LEU A 67 4.96 -1.23 -11.05
C LEU A 67 4.30 -1.64 -12.37
N SER A 68 3.04 -2.11 -12.31
CA SER A 68 2.27 -2.58 -13.46
C SER A 68 1.69 -1.41 -14.26
N PRO A 69 2.05 -1.23 -15.54
CA PRO A 69 1.40 -0.25 -16.40
C PRO A 69 -0.12 -0.52 -16.55
N THR A 70 -0.53 -1.79 -16.54
CA THR A 70 -1.96 -2.18 -16.57
C THR A 70 -2.70 -1.68 -15.33
N ALA A 71 -2.07 -1.76 -14.13
CA ALA A 71 -2.61 -1.21 -12.89
C ALA A 71 -2.80 0.31 -12.99
N VAL A 72 -1.77 1.01 -13.46
CA VAL A 72 -1.81 2.47 -13.67
C VAL A 72 -2.98 2.88 -14.57
N GLU A 73 -3.16 2.22 -15.73
CA GLU A 73 -4.26 2.52 -16.64
C GLU A 73 -5.64 2.19 -16.02
N LYS A 74 -5.75 1.10 -15.25
CA LYS A 74 -7.00 0.79 -14.54
C LYS A 74 -7.31 1.77 -13.44
N THR A 75 -6.30 2.26 -12.72
CA THR A 75 -6.48 3.32 -11.72
C THR A 75 -7.00 4.62 -12.37
N LYS A 76 -6.40 5.04 -13.48
CA LYS A 76 -6.87 6.20 -14.26
C LYS A 76 -8.31 6.01 -14.73
N ARG A 77 -8.64 4.82 -15.25
CA ARG A 77 -10.01 4.48 -15.67
C ARG A 77 -10.99 4.57 -14.50
N MET A 78 -10.67 3.96 -13.35
CA MET A 78 -11.53 4.00 -12.15
C MET A 78 -11.74 5.43 -11.65
N ALA A 79 -10.68 6.26 -11.65
CA ALA A 79 -10.76 7.67 -11.30
C ALA A 79 -11.71 8.42 -12.24
N SER A 80 -11.56 8.24 -13.56
CA SER A 80 -12.45 8.83 -14.57
C SER A 80 -13.91 8.38 -14.42
N GLU A 81 -14.15 7.08 -14.22
CA GLU A 81 -15.50 6.51 -14.02
C GLU A 81 -16.20 7.08 -12.77
N THR A 82 -15.42 7.52 -11.78
CA THR A 82 -15.93 8.06 -10.50
C THR A 82 -15.87 9.58 -10.41
N GLY A 83 -15.38 10.26 -11.46
CA GLY A 83 -15.32 11.71 -11.55
C GLY A 83 -14.29 12.36 -10.60
N VAL A 84 -13.21 11.64 -10.27
CA VAL A 84 -12.13 12.19 -9.44
C VAL A 84 -10.82 12.31 -10.21
N THR A 85 -9.92 13.17 -9.74
CA THR A 85 -8.58 13.35 -10.30
C THR A 85 -7.57 12.70 -9.37
N ILE A 86 -6.66 11.91 -9.94
CA ILE A 86 -5.53 11.28 -9.24
C ILE A 86 -4.32 11.40 -10.16
N ASP A 87 -3.20 11.86 -9.64
CA ASP A 87 -1.92 11.79 -10.35
C ASP A 87 -1.36 10.38 -10.23
N VAL A 88 -1.33 9.63 -11.36
CA VAL A 88 -0.93 8.21 -11.35
C VAL A 88 0.19 7.96 -12.35
N PHE A 89 1.27 7.34 -11.89
CA PHE A 89 2.44 7.02 -12.71
C PHE A 89 2.98 5.61 -12.43
N GLN A 90 3.85 5.14 -13.32
CA GLN A 90 4.52 3.85 -13.16
C GLN A 90 5.83 4.01 -12.38
N ALA A 91 6.04 3.22 -11.32
CA ALA A 91 7.29 3.15 -10.58
C ALA A 91 7.45 1.82 -9.83
N ASP A 92 8.70 1.42 -9.57
CA ASP A 92 9.04 0.28 -8.71
C ASP A 92 9.28 0.77 -7.27
N VAL A 93 8.59 0.18 -6.30
CA VAL A 93 8.76 0.47 -4.87
C VAL A 93 10.19 0.25 -4.38
N LYS A 94 10.96 -0.61 -5.04
CA LYS A 94 12.37 -0.87 -4.71
C LYS A 94 13.31 0.26 -5.12
N GLU A 95 12.96 0.99 -6.18
CA GLU A 95 13.82 1.99 -6.82
C GLU A 95 13.35 3.43 -6.55
N TYR A 96 12.03 3.65 -6.50
CA TYR A 96 11.46 4.98 -6.33
C TYR A 96 11.74 5.53 -4.93
N ARG A 97 12.30 6.73 -4.89
CA ARG A 97 12.53 7.49 -3.65
C ARG A 97 11.71 8.77 -3.71
N LEU A 98 11.08 9.09 -2.59
CA LEU A 98 10.32 10.33 -2.45
C LEU A 98 11.28 11.51 -2.36
N ASP A 99 10.99 12.55 -3.12
CA ASP A 99 11.67 13.86 -3.12
C ASP A 99 10.74 15.00 -2.70
N TRP A 100 9.48 14.67 -2.41
CA TRP A 100 8.43 15.57 -1.98
C TRP A 100 7.77 15.06 -0.70
N LYS A 101 7.24 15.98 0.14
CA LYS A 101 6.52 15.62 1.37
C LYS A 101 5.05 15.40 1.14
N TYR A 102 4.52 14.36 1.77
CA TYR A 102 3.10 14.03 1.82
C TYR A 102 2.60 14.05 3.27
N ASP A 103 1.34 14.35 3.45
CA ASP A 103 0.68 14.25 4.76
C ASP A 103 0.34 12.81 5.11
N ILE A 104 0.09 11.98 4.10
CA ILE A 104 -0.19 10.56 4.27
C ILE A 104 0.61 9.74 3.26
N LEU A 105 1.39 8.78 3.76
CA LEU A 105 1.91 7.69 2.96
C LEU A 105 1.09 6.43 3.26
N PHE A 106 0.51 5.85 2.21
CA PHE A 106 -0.38 4.70 2.31
C PHE A 106 0.14 3.54 1.46
N SER A 107 0.12 2.32 2.00
CA SER A 107 0.42 1.11 1.22
C SER A 107 -0.22 -0.12 1.84
N THR A 108 -0.87 -0.94 1.01
CA THR A 108 -1.43 -2.22 1.43
C THR A 108 -1.04 -3.35 0.49
N GLY A 109 -0.25 -4.30 0.99
CA GLY A 109 0.10 -5.51 0.24
C GLY A 109 1.14 -5.29 -0.86
N VAL A 110 2.10 -4.37 -0.66
CA VAL A 110 3.18 -4.08 -1.62
C VAL A 110 4.56 -4.05 -0.97
N LEU A 111 4.72 -3.44 0.21
CA LEU A 111 6.05 -3.23 0.79
C LEU A 111 6.82 -4.54 1.10
N HIS A 112 6.15 -5.69 1.08
CA HIS A 112 6.79 -6.99 1.21
C HIS A 112 7.54 -7.45 -0.06
N PHE A 113 7.52 -6.66 -1.13
CA PHE A 113 8.43 -6.82 -2.28
C PHE A 113 9.78 -6.11 -2.08
N ILE A 114 9.90 -5.27 -1.05
CA ILE A 114 11.16 -4.62 -0.70
C ILE A 114 12.09 -5.64 -0.04
N PRO A 115 13.28 -5.92 -0.65
CA PRO A 115 14.28 -6.79 -0.03
C PRO A 115 14.71 -6.28 1.35
N PRO A 116 15.02 -7.19 2.30
CA PRO A 116 15.38 -6.80 3.66
C PRO A 116 16.50 -5.74 3.74
N GLU A 117 17.49 -5.84 2.86
CA GLU A 117 18.65 -4.93 2.81
C GLU A 117 18.30 -3.50 2.37
N LEU A 118 17.16 -3.27 1.71
CA LEU A 118 16.71 -1.94 1.28
C LEU A 118 15.69 -1.31 2.23
N ARG A 119 15.13 -2.08 3.18
CA ARG A 119 14.01 -1.63 4.02
C ARG A 119 14.35 -0.42 4.85
N GLU A 120 15.50 -0.45 5.54
CA GLU A 120 15.94 0.66 6.41
C GLU A 120 16.00 1.98 5.62
N GLU A 121 16.70 1.99 4.49
CA GLU A 121 16.83 3.17 3.64
C GLU A 121 15.47 3.68 3.13
N ILE A 122 14.62 2.77 2.68
CA ILE A 122 13.30 3.12 2.12
C ILE A 122 12.39 3.67 3.22
N PHE A 123 12.35 3.05 4.39
CA PHE A 123 11.53 3.56 5.50
C PHE A 123 12.03 4.90 6.03
N GLU A 124 13.35 5.13 6.08
CA GLU A 124 13.90 6.46 6.41
C GLU A 124 13.54 7.52 5.37
N ASN A 125 13.55 7.17 4.06
CA ASN A 125 13.07 8.05 3.02
C ASN A 125 11.57 8.38 3.22
N TYR A 126 10.73 7.41 3.56
CA TYR A 126 9.31 7.63 3.84
C TYR A 126 9.10 8.52 5.07
N LYS A 127 9.82 8.25 6.16
CA LYS A 127 9.77 9.07 7.39
C LYS A 127 10.20 10.52 7.14
N THR A 128 11.28 10.71 6.38
CA THR A 128 11.80 12.05 6.04
C THR A 128 10.77 12.83 5.22
N ASN A 129 10.11 12.17 4.27
CA ASN A 129 9.15 12.77 3.34
C ASN A 129 7.68 12.69 3.83
N THR A 130 7.47 12.47 5.10
CA THR A 130 6.16 12.66 5.75
C THR A 130 6.14 14.00 6.47
N SER A 131 5.07 14.77 6.28
CA SER A 131 4.84 16.06 6.93
C SER A 131 4.73 15.90 8.46
N LYS A 132 5.01 16.94 9.20
CA LYS A 132 4.72 16.97 10.65
C LYS A 132 3.22 16.72 10.90
N ASN A 133 2.90 15.88 11.86
CA ASN A 133 1.57 15.34 12.17
C ASN A 133 0.98 14.43 11.10
N GLY A 134 1.71 14.15 10.01
CA GLY A 134 1.32 13.22 8.96
C GLY A 134 1.33 11.76 9.40
N LEU A 135 0.77 10.90 8.56
CA LEU A 135 0.57 9.47 8.84
C LEU A 135 1.32 8.59 7.84
N ASN A 136 1.98 7.54 8.34
CA ASN A 136 2.37 6.40 7.55
C ASN A 136 1.45 5.22 7.88
N VAL A 137 0.78 4.68 6.86
CA VAL A 137 -0.28 3.68 6.97
C VAL A 137 0.09 2.47 6.13
N PHE A 138 0.62 1.44 6.76
CA PHE A 138 1.20 0.32 6.02
C PHE A 138 0.66 -1.03 6.48
N THR A 139 0.47 -1.92 5.50
CA THR A 139 0.14 -3.33 5.72
C THR A 139 1.12 -4.19 4.94
N VAL A 140 1.86 -5.06 5.63
CA VAL A 140 2.83 -5.98 5.04
C VAL A 140 2.51 -7.43 5.39
N PHE A 141 2.81 -8.37 4.49
CA PHE A 141 2.72 -9.79 4.78
C PHE A 141 3.86 -10.25 5.69
N VAL A 142 3.51 -11.11 6.65
CA VAL A 142 4.42 -11.66 7.65
C VAL A 142 4.60 -13.16 7.42
N HIS A 143 5.82 -13.65 7.58
CA HIS A 143 6.10 -15.07 7.58
C HIS A 143 5.71 -15.70 8.92
N LYS A 144 4.89 -16.75 8.87
CA LYS A 144 4.56 -17.61 10.03
C LYS A 144 4.86 -19.05 9.67
N PRO A 145 5.72 -19.74 10.44
CA PRO A 145 6.11 -21.12 10.11
C PRO A 145 4.95 -22.13 10.21
N PHE A 146 3.88 -21.78 10.92
CA PHE A 146 2.68 -22.59 11.10
C PHE A 146 1.55 -22.26 10.11
N ILE A 147 1.76 -21.32 9.17
CA ILE A 147 0.83 -21.03 8.08
C ILE A 147 1.38 -21.67 6.80
N GLU A 148 0.57 -22.49 6.17
CA GLU A 148 0.91 -23.13 4.89
C GLU A 148 1.18 -22.10 3.81
N LYS A 149 2.02 -22.47 2.84
CA LYS A 149 2.26 -21.60 1.68
C LYS A 149 0.97 -21.36 0.92
N ALA A 150 0.75 -20.13 0.47
CA ALA A 150 -0.36 -19.80 -0.40
C ALA A 150 -0.29 -20.67 -1.68
N PRO A 151 -1.45 -21.02 -2.27
CA PRO A 151 -1.50 -21.86 -3.49
C PRO A 151 -0.83 -21.23 -4.71
N ASP A 152 -0.75 -19.89 -4.74
CA ASP A 152 -0.18 -19.11 -5.84
C ASP A 152 0.81 -18.08 -5.23
N PRO A 153 1.98 -18.55 -4.70
CA PRO A 153 2.94 -17.67 -4.06
C PRO A 153 3.67 -16.87 -5.12
N ASP A 154 3.71 -15.55 -4.93
CA ASP A 154 4.59 -14.70 -5.71
C ASP A 154 6.05 -14.97 -5.30
N PRO A 155 6.93 -15.36 -6.24
CA PRO A 155 8.32 -15.71 -5.94
C PRO A 155 9.14 -14.54 -5.40
N ASP A 156 8.80 -13.31 -5.77
CA ASP A 156 9.52 -12.10 -5.37
C ASP A 156 9.13 -11.60 -3.99
N THR A 157 8.16 -12.26 -3.32
CA THR A 157 7.70 -11.85 -2.00
C THR A 157 8.77 -12.07 -0.93
N GLN A 158 9.17 -10.97 -0.29
CA GLN A 158 10.09 -10.93 0.85
C GLN A 158 9.31 -10.65 2.14
N LYS A 159 8.60 -11.66 2.66
CA LYS A 159 7.75 -11.49 3.86
C LYS A 159 8.55 -10.98 5.06
N TYR A 160 7.92 -10.11 5.83
CA TYR A 160 8.48 -9.56 7.06
C TYR A 160 8.49 -10.60 8.19
N LYS A 161 9.37 -10.40 9.17
CA LYS A 161 9.25 -11.08 10.45
C LYS A 161 8.11 -10.48 11.26
N SER A 162 7.57 -11.26 12.21
CA SER A 162 6.57 -10.78 13.17
C SER A 162 7.09 -9.53 13.90
N GLY A 163 6.34 -8.44 13.83
CA GLY A 163 6.70 -7.17 14.48
C GLY A 163 7.78 -6.35 13.79
N GLU A 164 8.45 -6.84 12.76
CA GLU A 164 9.54 -6.13 12.09
C GLU A 164 9.12 -4.74 11.59
N LEU A 165 7.94 -4.64 10.97
CA LEU A 165 7.43 -3.35 10.48
C LEU A 165 7.37 -2.28 11.59
N PHE A 166 7.08 -2.68 12.82
CA PHE A 166 6.92 -1.76 13.95
C PHE A 166 8.26 -1.16 14.39
N THR A 167 9.36 -1.85 14.17
CA THR A 167 10.70 -1.40 14.58
C THR A 167 11.15 -0.17 13.80
N TYR A 168 10.72 0.02 12.55
CA TYR A 168 11.04 1.21 11.75
C TYR A 168 10.38 2.49 12.27
N TYR A 169 9.35 2.37 13.13
CA TYR A 169 8.54 3.48 13.64
C TYR A 169 8.58 3.60 15.16
N HIS A 170 9.61 3.05 15.83
CA HIS A 170 9.76 3.09 17.29
C HIS A 170 9.81 4.51 17.88
N ASP A 171 10.20 5.49 17.08
CA ASP A 171 10.34 6.91 17.39
C ASP A 171 9.09 7.75 17.02
N TRP A 172 8.05 7.11 16.47
CA TRP A 172 6.79 7.74 16.10
C TRP A 172 5.65 7.35 17.05
N LYS A 173 4.59 8.18 17.09
CA LYS A 173 3.38 7.81 17.83
C LYS A 173 2.60 6.74 17.07
N MET A 174 2.43 5.56 17.68
CA MET A 174 1.58 4.51 17.13
C MET A 174 0.10 4.81 17.40
N GLU A 175 -0.66 5.16 16.36
CA GLU A 175 -2.12 5.31 16.42
C GLU A 175 -2.83 3.94 16.28
N HIS A 176 -2.22 3.02 15.54
CA HIS A 176 -2.67 1.64 15.38
C HIS A 176 -1.47 0.73 15.12
N CYS A 177 -1.45 -0.43 15.76
CA CYS A 177 -0.40 -1.43 15.59
C CYS A 177 -0.98 -2.81 15.92
N ASN A 178 -1.06 -3.68 14.93
CA ASN A 178 -1.51 -5.05 15.16
C ASN A 178 -0.89 -6.06 14.19
N GLU A 179 -0.90 -7.32 14.63
CA GLU A 179 -0.67 -8.46 13.77
C GLU A 179 -1.97 -9.26 13.68
N GLU A 180 -2.35 -9.65 12.47
CA GLU A 180 -3.58 -10.37 12.21
C GLU A 180 -3.33 -11.54 11.27
N ILE A 181 -4.02 -12.66 11.55
CA ILE A 181 -4.13 -13.79 10.62
C ILE A 181 -5.54 -13.78 10.05
N PHE A 182 -5.67 -13.83 8.74
CA PHE A 182 -6.97 -13.80 8.07
C PHE A 182 -7.08 -14.86 6.97
N ASP A 183 -8.32 -15.23 6.68
CA ASP A 183 -8.65 -16.13 5.58
C ASP A 183 -8.65 -15.38 4.25
N CYS A 184 -8.07 -16.00 3.22
CA CYS A 184 -7.97 -15.44 1.87
C CYS A 184 -8.48 -16.44 0.84
N MET A 185 -9.08 -15.90 -0.23
CA MET A 185 -9.63 -16.65 -1.36
C MET A 185 -9.13 -16.11 -2.71
N SER A 186 -8.08 -15.29 -2.73
CA SER A 186 -7.63 -14.59 -3.95
C SER A 186 -7.21 -15.53 -5.09
N SER A 187 -6.74 -16.73 -4.75
CA SER A 187 -6.41 -17.79 -5.72
C SER A 187 -7.58 -18.69 -6.10
N GLY A 188 -8.77 -18.47 -5.52
CA GLY A 188 -9.92 -19.40 -5.61
C GLY A 188 -9.81 -20.61 -4.67
N ILE A 189 -8.70 -20.76 -3.94
CA ILE A 189 -8.47 -21.83 -2.97
C ILE A 189 -8.35 -21.19 -1.58
N PRO A 190 -9.12 -21.66 -0.56
CA PRO A 190 -9.02 -21.12 0.80
C PRO A 190 -7.62 -21.27 1.36
N HIS A 191 -7.05 -20.19 1.87
CA HIS A 191 -5.74 -20.18 2.54
C HIS A 191 -5.66 -19.04 3.54
N LYS A 192 -4.58 -18.99 4.33
CA LYS A 192 -4.37 -17.97 5.35
C LYS A 192 -3.16 -17.09 5.03
N HIS A 193 -3.27 -15.83 5.44
CA HIS A 193 -2.14 -14.91 5.49
C HIS A 193 -2.00 -14.31 6.89
N ALA A 194 -0.76 -13.97 7.25
CA ALA A 194 -0.48 -13.10 8.39
C ALA A 194 0.00 -11.74 7.88
N VAL A 195 -0.43 -10.67 8.53
CA VAL A 195 -0.02 -9.31 8.21
C VAL A 195 0.31 -8.52 9.47
N ASN A 196 1.30 -7.62 9.38
CA ASN A 196 1.42 -6.50 10.30
C ASN A 196 0.76 -5.27 9.68
N ARG A 197 0.02 -4.52 10.50
CA ARG A 197 -0.57 -3.22 10.14
C ARG A 197 -0.11 -2.17 11.10
N ILE A 198 0.26 -1.00 10.58
CA ILE A 198 0.52 0.19 11.39
C ILE A 198 -0.25 1.40 10.85
N ILE A 199 -0.56 2.30 11.76
CA ILE A 199 -0.78 3.72 11.50
C ILE A 199 0.15 4.44 12.47
N ALA A 200 1.22 5.02 11.95
CA ALA A 200 2.21 5.75 12.71
C ALA A 200 2.11 7.25 12.37
N ARG A 201 2.13 8.09 13.39
CA ARG A 201 2.05 9.57 13.26
C ARG A 201 3.40 10.20 13.57
N LYS A 202 3.88 11.05 12.67
CA LYS A 202 5.07 11.89 12.89
C LYS A 202 4.75 13.02 13.85
N ILE A 203 5.48 13.11 14.95
CA ILE A 203 5.26 14.16 15.96
C ILE A 203 6.27 15.31 15.84
N LEU A 204 7.54 15.00 15.51
CA LEU A 204 8.66 15.96 15.43
C LEU A 204 9.06 16.29 13.99
#